data_72f99c37dd438b6df3d1749d7b85322d
#
_entry.id   72f99c37dd438b6df3d1749d7b85322d
#
_cell.length_a   1.000
_cell.length_b   1.000
_cell.length_c   1.000
_cell.angle_alpha   90.00
_cell.angle_beta   90.00
_cell.angle_gamma   90.00
#
_symmetry.space_group_name_H-M   'P 1'
#
loop_
_entity.id
_entity.type
_entity.pdbx_description
1 polymer ?
#
loop_
_entity_poly.entity_id
_entity_poly.type
_entity_poly.pdbx_seq_one_letter_code
_entity_poly.pdbx_strand_id
1 'polypeptide(L)'
;MITAIAIDDEPIALDVLKTHAAKIPFLDLKETFLSTTTAMAYLQQHKIDLILLDIRMPDLTGIEFAALVPRPVHIVFTTAYPEYAVKGFDLAATDYLLKPVSLSRLLQACSLVNERMVADKKQPEGQSLFVKDGYNLVKIDPSKITYIEAGDNYLSIYEGEKRTLTRMTLSELLAKLPPDAFQKVHKSYIVAIDKIEKIERG
;
A
#
# COMPACT_ATOMS: atom_id res chain seq x y z
N MET A 1 -15.29 -8.35 1.30
CA MET A 1 -14.77 -9.54 0.59
C MET A 1 -13.45 -9.12 -0.01
N ILE A 2 -12.41 -9.92 0.11
CA ILE A 2 -11.07 -9.66 -0.42
C ILE A 2 -11.00 -10.26 -1.82
N THR A 3 -10.77 -9.44 -2.83
CA THR A 3 -10.57 -9.88 -4.21
C THR A 3 -9.10 -10.25 -4.40
N ALA A 4 -8.80 -11.51 -4.70
CA ALA A 4 -7.44 -12.01 -4.77
C ALA A 4 -7.08 -12.68 -6.10
N ILE A 5 -5.79 -12.70 -6.41
CA ILE A 5 -5.18 -13.58 -7.41
C ILE A 5 -4.04 -14.37 -6.78
N ALA A 6 -3.66 -15.49 -7.40
CA ALA A 6 -2.48 -16.25 -7.03
C ALA A 6 -1.54 -16.41 -8.23
N ILE A 7 -0.24 -16.30 -7.98
CA ILE A 7 0.81 -16.38 -9.00
C ILE A 7 1.89 -17.33 -8.49
N ASP A 8 2.09 -18.41 -9.22
CA ASP A 8 3.04 -19.47 -8.87
C ASP A 8 3.33 -20.29 -10.14
N ASP A 9 4.58 -20.61 -10.45
CA ASP A 9 4.92 -21.42 -11.63
C ASP A 9 4.63 -22.92 -11.45
N GLU A 10 4.31 -23.33 -10.20
CA GLU A 10 3.91 -24.69 -9.86
C GLU A 10 2.39 -24.86 -9.88
N PRO A 11 1.78 -25.60 -10.88
CA PRO A 11 0.33 -25.79 -10.94
C PRO A 11 -0.27 -26.40 -9.67
N ILE A 12 0.47 -27.31 -9.02
CA ILE A 12 0.03 -28.00 -7.78
C ILE A 12 -0.11 -26.99 -6.63
N ALA A 13 0.80 -26.03 -6.53
CA ALA A 13 0.71 -24.99 -5.49
C ALA A 13 -0.54 -24.12 -5.70
N LEU A 14 -0.85 -23.75 -6.94
CA LEU A 14 -2.07 -23.02 -7.29
C LEU A 14 -3.34 -23.80 -6.96
N ASP A 15 -3.37 -25.11 -7.21
CA ASP A 15 -4.52 -25.96 -6.87
C ASP A 15 -4.75 -26.08 -5.36
N VAL A 16 -3.67 -26.12 -4.57
CA VAL A 16 -3.75 -26.06 -3.09
C VAL A 16 -4.35 -24.74 -2.66
N LEU A 17 -3.86 -23.60 -3.23
CA LEU A 17 -4.39 -22.26 -2.89
C LEU A 17 -5.87 -22.12 -3.29
N LYS A 18 -6.29 -22.60 -4.47
CA LYS A 18 -7.70 -22.64 -4.89
C LYS A 18 -8.56 -23.42 -3.91
N THR A 19 -8.11 -24.62 -3.55
CA THR A 19 -8.84 -25.53 -2.63
C THR A 19 -9.01 -24.90 -1.25
N HIS A 20 -8.01 -24.17 -0.77
CA HIS A 20 -8.07 -23.50 0.53
C HIS A 20 -8.87 -22.20 0.46
N ALA A 21 -8.69 -21.40 -0.59
CA ALA A 21 -9.42 -20.15 -0.80
C ALA A 21 -10.94 -20.37 -0.83
N ALA A 22 -11.40 -21.44 -1.48
CA ALA A 22 -12.83 -21.83 -1.51
C ALA A 22 -13.45 -22.08 -0.13
N LYS A 23 -12.64 -22.34 0.90
CA LYS A 23 -13.07 -22.57 2.29
C LYS A 23 -13.05 -21.30 3.14
N ILE A 24 -12.59 -20.16 2.61
CA ILE A 24 -12.49 -18.87 3.32
C ILE A 24 -13.61 -17.95 2.84
N PRO A 25 -14.69 -17.71 3.61
CA PRO A 25 -15.89 -17.05 3.11
C PRO A 25 -15.71 -15.58 2.68
N PHE A 26 -14.65 -14.92 3.17
CA PHE A 26 -14.36 -13.52 2.87
C PHE A 26 -13.24 -13.33 1.83
N LEU A 27 -12.72 -14.44 1.25
CA LEU A 27 -11.71 -14.45 0.19
C LEU A 27 -12.36 -14.88 -1.14
N ASP A 28 -12.18 -14.06 -2.15
CA ASP A 28 -12.63 -14.33 -3.51
C ASP A 28 -11.42 -14.42 -4.44
N LEU A 29 -10.90 -15.63 -4.63
CA LEU A 29 -9.79 -15.91 -5.53
C LEU A 29 -10.29 -15.92 -6.97
N LYS A 30 -10.08 -14.80 -7.67
CA LYS A 30 -10.60 -14.57 -9.03
C LYS A 30 -9.89 -15.39 -10.10
N GLU A 31 -8.56 -15.42 -10.04
CA GLU A 31 -7.76 -16.04 -11.09
C GLU A 31 -6.42 -16.54 -10.53
N THR A 32 -5.79 -17.45 -11.25
CA THR A 32 -4.46 -17.96 -10.93
C THR A 32 -3.57 -17.94 -12.17
N PHE A 33 -2.30 -17.61 -11.97
CA PHE A 33 -1.34 -17.40 -13.06
C PHE A 33 -0.08 -18.23 -12.84
N LEU A 34 0.38 -18.86 -13.90
CA LEU A 34 1.67 -19.57 -13.94
C LEU A 34 2.84 -18.65 -14.31
N SER A 35 2.57 -17.39 -14.63
CA SER A 35 3.54 -16.41 -15.10
C SER A 35 3.21 -15.01 -14.58
N THR A 36 4.24 -14.28 -14.16
CA THR A 36 4.16 -12.88 -13.75
C THR A 36 3.68 -11.97 -14.88
N THR A 37 4.07 -12.24 -16.11
CA THR A 37 3.70 -11.43 -17.28
C THR A 37 2.20 -11.44 -17.52
N THR A 38 1.56 -12.61 -17.46
CA THR A 38 0.11 -12.74 -17.64
C THR A 38 -0.66 -12.13 -16.47
N ALA A 39 -0.15 -12.28 -15.26
CA ALA A 39 -0.72 -11.65 -14.08
C ALA A 39 -0.65 -10.10 -14.14
N MET A 40 0.45 -9.54 -14.63
CA MET A 40 0.59 -8.10 -14.80
C MET A 40 -0.44 -7.53 -15.78
N ALA A 41 -0.68 -8.21 -16.90
CA ALA A 41 -1.70 -7.81 -17.87
C ALA A 41 -3.11 -7.83 -17.25
N TYR A 42 -3.39 -8.81 -16.39
CA TYR A 42 -4.66 -8.90 -15.67
C TYR A 42 -4.83 -7.76 -14.66
N LEU A 43 -3.78 -7.41 -13.91
CA LEU A 43 -3.80 -6.32 -12.92
C LEU A 43 -4.05 -4.94 -13.53
N GLN A 44 -3.71 -4.74 -14.81
CA GLN A 44 -4.02 -3.49 -15.53
C GLN A 44 -5.53 -3.29 -15.78
N GLN A 45 -6.31 -4.36 -15.79
CA GLN A 45 -7.73 -4.34 -16.13
C GLN A 45 -8.66 -4.62 -14.94
N HIS A 46 -8.11 -5.13 -13.83
CA HIS A 46 -8.90 -5.59 -12.68
C HIS A 46 -8.35 -5.02 -11.38
N LYS A 47 -9.26 -4.54 -10.54
CA LYS A 47 -8.94 -4.17 -9.15
C LYS A 47 -8.77 -5.42 -8.30
N ILE A 48 -7.59 -5.59 -7.72
CA ILE A 48 -7.23 -6.71 -6.85
C ILE A 48 -6.78 -6.15 -5.51
N ASP A 49 -7.26 -6.76 -4.43
CA ASP A 49 -6.93 -6.37 -3.06
C ASP A 49 -5.72 -7.16 -2.53
N LEU A 50 -5.56 -8.41 -2.97
CA LEU A 50 -4.55 -9.35 -2.48
C LEU A 50 -3.90 -10.14 -3.62
N ILE A 51 -2.57 -10.26 -3.58
CA ILE A 51 -1.80 -11.17 -4.42
C ILE A 51 -1.13 -12.21 -3.51
N LEU A 52 -1.44 -13.49 -3.73
CA LEU A 52 -0.68 -14.62 -3.23
C LEU A 52 0.42 -14.89 -4.25
N LEU A 53 1.69 -14.70 -3.90
CA LEU A 53 2.78 -14.58 -4.83
C LEU A 53 3.94 -15.49 -4.47
N ASP A 54 4.29 -16.43 -5.34
CA ASP A 54 5.53 -17.19 -5.16
C ASP A 54 6.75 -16.28 -5.31
N ILE A 55 7.78 -16.56 -4.52
CA ILE A 55 9.02 -15.79 -4.55
C ILE A 55 9.90 -16.20 -5.72
N ARG A 56 10.00 -17.52 -6.00
CA ARG A 56 10.90 -18.04 -7.00
C ARG A 56 10.16 -18.47 -8.25
N MET A 57 10.16 -17.63 -9.25
CA MET A 57 9.61 -17.88 -10.58
C MET A 57 10.68 -17.67 -11.66
N PRO A 58 10.62 -18.37 -12.81
CA PRO A 58 11.70 -18.38 -13.80
C PRO A 58 11.87 -17.03 -14.52
N ASP A 59 10.79 -16.29 -14.78
CA ASP A 59 10.82 -15.06 -15.60
C ASP A 59 11.24 -13.84 -14.77
N LEU A 60 10.48 -13.55 -13.73
CA LEU A 60 10.64 -12.43 -12.81
C LEU A 60 10.37 -12.95 -11.42
N THR A 61 11.30 -12.73 -10.50
CA THR A 61 11.07 -13.15 -9.11
C THR A 61 9.86 -12.44 -8.53
N GLY A 62 9.15 -13.10 -7.60
CA GLY A 62 8.01 -12.48 -6.92
C GLY A 62 8.35 -11.18 -6.22
N ILE A 63 9.58 -11.03 -5.75
CA ILE A 63 10.08 -9.80 -5.13
C ILE A 63 10.16 -8.65 -6.15
N GLU A 64 10.74 -8.90 -7.31
CA GLU A 64 10.81 -7.92 -8.40
C GLU A 64 9.43 -7.58 -8.92
N PHE A 65 8.57 -8.58 -9.09
CA PHE A 65 7.17 -8.36 -9.47
C PHE A 65 6.42 -7.48 -8.45
N ALA A 66 6.57 -7.75 -7.16
CA ALA A 66 5.94 -6.98 -6.09
C ALA A 66 6.33 -5.49 -6.10
N ALA A 67 7.57 -5.18 -6.53
CA ALA A 67 8.04 -3.80 -6.67
C ALA A 67 7.39 -3.06 -7.86
N LEU A 68 6.87 -3.79 -8.86
CA LEU A 68 6.23 -3.22 -10.05
C LEU A 68 4.70 -3.10 -9.91
N VAL A 69 4.10 -3.78 -8.92
CA VAL A 69 2.64 -3.75 -8.71
C VAL A 69 2.22 -2.38 -8.18
N PRO A 70 1.24 -1.70 -8.83
CA PRO A 70 0.70 -0.44 -8.33
C PRO A 70 0.05 -0.63 -6.94
N ARG A 71 0.33 0.27 -6.02
CA ARG A 71 -0.34 0.26 -4.71
C ARG A 71 -1.68 1.04 -4.78
N PRO A 72 -2.70 0.71 -3.96
CA PRO A 72 -2.63 -0.19 -2.80
C PRO A 72 -3.05 -1.63 -3.13
N VAL A 73 -2.12 -2.57 -3.12
CA VAL A 73 -2.40 -4.01 -3.19
C VAL A 73 -1.61 -4.70 -2.07
N HIS A 74 -2.27 -5.59 -1.33
CA HIS A 74 -1.60 -6.40 -0.32
C HIS A 74 -0.89 -7.57 -0.98
N ILE A 75 0.32 -7.88 -0.52
CA ILE A 75 1.10 -9.01 -1.01
C ILE A 75 1.35 -9.97 0.14
N VAL A 76 1.01 -11.23 -0.09
CA VAL A 76 1.37 -12.35 0.77
C VAL A 76 2.24 -13.30 -0.05
N PHE A 77 3.50 -13.40 0.35
CA PHE A 77 4.41 -14.30 -0.36
C PHE A 77 4.17 -15.76 0.02
N THR A 78 4.31 -16.64 -0.96
CA THR A 78 4.43 -18.09 -0.77
C THR A 78 5.86 -18.52 -1.11
N THR A 79 6.44 -19.45 -0.36
CA THR A 79 7.82 -19.90 -0.61
C THR A 79 8.11 -21.27 -0.01
N ALA A 80 8.96 -22.04 -0.67
CA ALA A 80 9.55 -23.26 -0.10
C ALA A 80 10.76 -22.97 0.81
N TYR A 81 11.22 -21.71 0.90
CA TYR A 81 12.49 -21.34 1.55
C TYR A 81 12.24 -20.48 2.79
N PRO A 82 12.50 -21.01 4.01
CA PRO A 82 12.25 -20.30 5.27
C PRO A 82 13.05 -18.99 5.42
N GLU A 83 14.22 -18.88 4.79
CA GLU A 83 15.10 -17.72 4.88
C GLU A 83 14.48 -16.44 4.31
N TYR A 84 13.54 -16.55 3.40
CA TYR A 84 12.80 -15.39 2.87
C TYR A 84 11.79 -14.84 3.89
N ALA A 85 11.21 -15.69 4.73
CA ALA A 85 10.33 -15.24 5.81
C ALA A 85 11.07 -14.41 6.86
N VAL A 86 12.37 -14.68 7.08
CA VAL A 86 13.21 -13.94 8.03
C VAL A 86 13.69 -12.60 7.45
N LYS A 87 13.98 -12.55 6.14
CA LYS A 87 14.42 -11.32 5.44
C LYS A 87 13.26 -10.39 5.04
N GLY A 88 12.03 -10.85 5.18
CA GLY A 88 10.84 -10.22 4.61
C GLY A 88 10.41 -8.89 5.21
N PHE A 89 11.03 -8.43 6.29
CA PHE A 89 10.72 -7.13 6.90
C PHE A 89 11.03 -5.92 5.99
N ASP A 90 11.93 -6.09 5.01
CA ASP A 90 12.33 -4.99 4.10
C ASP A 90 11.40 -4.83 2.87
N LEU A 91 10.50 -5.79 2.60
CA LEU A 91 9.75 -5.85 1.34
C LEU A 91 8.30 -5.33 1.41
N ALA A 92 7.87 -4.75 2.52
CA ALA A 92 6.51 -4.23 2.73
C ALA A 92 5.38 -5.25 2.42
N ALA A 93 5.67 -6.56 2.52
CA ALA A 93 4.67 -7.62 2.40
C ALA A 93 3.74 -7.65 3.62
N THR A 94 2.53 -8.15 3.41
CA THR A 94 1.57 -8.31 4.50
C THR A 94 1.89 -9.54 5.34
N ASP A 95 2.26 -10.65 4.70
CA ASP A 95 2.64 -11.90 5.38
C ASP A 95 3.47 -12.82 4.45
N TYR A 96 3.99 -13.94 5.01
CA TYR A 96 4.76 -14.98 4.34
C TYR A 96 4.20 -16.35 4.68
N LEU A 97 3.98 -17.19 3.69
CA LEU A 97 3.47 -18.54 3.81
C LEU A 97 4.51 -19.54 3.34
N LEU A 98 4.93 -20.45 4.23
CA LEU A 98 5.84 -21.54 3.84
C LEU A 98 5.03 -22.65 3.15
N LYS A 99 5.52 -23.12 2.00
CA LYS A 99 4.98 -24.28 1.28
C LYS A 99 5.35 -25.61 2.02
N PRO A 100 4.43 -26.58 2.12
CA PRO A 100 3.07 -26.56 1.61
C PRO A 100 2.15 -25.66 2.47
N VAL A 101 1.43 -24.76 1.80
CA VAL A 101 0.55 -23.79 2.47
C VAL A 101 -0.63 -24.51 3.11
N SER A 102 -0.76 -24.44 4.45
CA SER A 102 -1.90 -24.98 5.15
C SER A 102 -3.09 -24.01 5.15
N LEU A 103 -4.31 -24.57 5.25
CA LEU A 103 -5.53 -23.75 5.32
C LEU A 103 -5.49 -22.77 6.50
N SER A 104 -4.98 -23.20 7.67
CA SER A 104 -4.91 -22.34 8.86
C SER A 104 -3.97 -21.15 8.65
N ARG A 105 -2.82 -21.34 7.98
CA ARG A 105 -1.89 -20.23 7.67
C ARG A 105 -2.46 -19.28 6.63
N LEU A 106 -3.09 -19.80 5.57
CA LEU A 106 -3.76 -18.96 4.59
C LEU A 106 -4.89 -18.12 5.22
N LEU A 107 -5.70 -18.74 6.08
CA LEU A 107 -6.76 -18.04 6.81
C LEU A 107 -6.20 -16.90 7.68
N GLN A 108 -5.10 -17.15 8.42
CA GLN A 108 -4.44 -16.12 9.23
C GLN A 108 -3.93 -14.96 8.38
N ALA A 109 -3.25 -15.25 7.26
CA ALA A 109 -2.76 -14.22 6.35
C ALA A 109 -3.91 -13.39 5.75
N CYS A 110 -4.99 -14.03 5.31
CA CYS A 110 -6.17 -13.34 4.81
C CYS A 110 -6.88 -12.50 5.89
N SER A 111 -6.90 -12.98 7.15
CA SER A 111 -7.44 -12.18 8.27
C SER A 111 -6.61 -10.93 8.51
N LEU A 112 -5.28 -11.05 8.48
CA LEU A 112 -4.38 -9.89 8.60
C LEU A 112 -4.57 -8.89 7.45
N VAL A 113 -4.75 -9.37 6.21
CA VAL A 113 -5.08 -8.50 5.06
C VAL A 113 -6.41 -7.79 5.30
N ASN A 114 -7.45 -8.53 5.74
CA ASN A 114 -8.76 -7.95 6.01
C ASN A 114 -8.70 -6.87 7.12
N GLU A 115 -7.94 -7.10 8.18
CA GLU A 115 -7.72 -6.13 9.25
C GLU A 115 -7.05 -4.85 8.71
N ARG A 116 -6.00 -5.00 7.88
CA ARG A 116 -5.32 -3.86 7.25
C ARG A 116 -6.26 -3.11 6.30
N MET A 117 -7.00 -3.80 5.44
CA MET A 117 -7.99 -3.18 4.55
C MET A 117 -9.10 -2.45 5.33
N VAL A 118 -9.53 -2.99 6.47
CA VAL A 118 -10.50 -2.32 7.34
C VAL A 118 -9.87 -1.12 8.04
N ALA A 119 -8.61 -1.20 8.44
CA ALA A 119 -7.85 -0.08 9.01
C ALA A 119 -7.64 1.02 7.96
N ASP A 120 -7.28 0.64 6.73
CA ASP A 120 -7.11 1.56 5.60
C ASP A 120 -8.44 2.22 5.19
N LYS A 121 -9.56 1.47 5.25
CA LYS A 121 -10.93 2.01 5.07
C LYS A 121 -11.45 2.78 6.28
N LYS A 122 -10.97 2.46 7.50
CA LYS A 122 -11.26 3.18 8.75
C LYS A 122 -10.27 4.32 9.01
N GLN A 123 -9.24 4.46 8.17
CA GLN A 123 -8.61 5.77 8.05
C GLN A 123 -9.71 6.65 7.45
N PRO A 124 -10.38 7.50 8.22
CA PRO A 124 -11.28 8.46 7.62
C PRO A 124 -10.44 9.26 6.63
N GLU A 125 -11.02 9.69 5.54
CA GLU A 125 -10.49 10.81 4.78
C GLU A 125 -10.03 11.86 5.79
N GLY A 126 -8.69 11.97 6.00
CA GLY A 126 -8.14 12.76 7.10
C GLY A 126 -7.53 11.91 8.21
N GLN A 127 -6.41 11.22 7.94
CA GLN A 127 -5.45 10.89 9.01
C GLN A 127 -5.11 12.21 9.68
N SER A 128 -5.63 12.39 10.91
CA SER A 128 -5.29 13.58 11.69
C SER A 128 -3.78 13.57 11.89
N LEU A 129 -3.09 14.42 11.20
CA LEU A 129 -1.67 14.63 11.34
C LEU A 129 -1.44 15.45 12.62
N PHE A 130 -0.63 14.93 13.53
CA PHE A 130 -0.21 15.70 14.68
C PHE A 130 1.16 16.32 14.41
N VAL A 131 1.23 17.64 14.48
CA VAL A 131 2.48 18.40 14.31
C VAL A 131 2.76 19.21 15.58
N LYS A 132 4.05 19.45 15.84
CA LYS A 132 4.46 20.35 16.93
C LYS A 132 4.43 21.78 16.42
N ASP A 133 3.60 22.63 17.06
CA ASP A 133 3.62 24.08 16.92
C ASP A 133 4.11 24.68 18.24
N GLY A 134 5.38 25.05 18.29
CA GLY A 134 6.05 25.41 19.53
C GLY A 134 6.04 24.27 20.55
N TYR A 135 5.43 24.48 21.69
CA TYR A 135 5.25 23.47 22.76
C TYR A 135 3.96 22.65 22.60
N ASN A 136 3.07 23.00 21.68
CA ASN A 136 1.77 22.37 21.52
C ASN A 136 1.82 21.27 20.46
N LEU A 137 1.04 20.21 20.67
CA LEU A 137 0.74 19.22 19.66
C LEU A 137 -0.58 19.60 18.97
N VAL A 138 -0.50 20.04 17.73
CA VAL A 138 -1.67 20.50 16.96
C VAL A 138 -2.13 19.39 16.01
N LYS A 139 -3.43 19.11 16.06
CA LYS A 139 -4.09 18.19 15.14
C LYS A 139 -4.39 18.93 13.84
N ILE A 140 -3.89 18.40 12.72
CA ILE A 140 -4.13 18.86 11.36
C ILE A 140 -5.03 17.83 10.66
N ASP A 141 -6.02 18.31 9.96
CA ASP A 141 -6.88 17.50 9.09
C ASP A 141 -6.35 17.58 7.64
N PRO A 142 -5.73 16.52 7.09
CA PRO A 142 -5.18 16.56 5.74
C PRO A 142 -6.20 16.95 4.67
N SER A 143 -7.47 16.60 4.82
CA SER A 143 -8.52 16.94 3.85
C SER A 143 -8.79 18.45 3.75
N LYS A 144 -8.37 19.21 4.77
CA LYS A 144 -8.53 20.68 4.83
C LYS A 144 -7.28 21.44 4.39
N ILE A 145 -6.16 20.73 4.22
CA ILE A 145 -4.92 21.36 3.74
C ILE A 145 -5.12 21.83 2.31
N THR A 146 -4.82 23.10 2.06
CA THR A 146 -4.79 23.68 0.73
C THR A 146 -3.39 23.60 0.12
N TYR A 147 -2.39 24.04 0.87
CA TYR A 147 -0.98 23.94 0.50
C TYR A 147 -0.08 24.01 1.73
N ILE A 148 1.19 23.66 1.51
CA ILE A 148 2.25 23.71 2.52
C ILE A 148 3.42 24.47 1.92
N GLU A 149 3.96 25.40 2.70
CA GLU A 149 5.08 26.26 2.34
C GLU A 149 6.26 26.04 3.28
N ALA A 150 7.45 25.83 2.70
CA ALA A 150 8.69 25.78 3.48
C ALA A 150 9.31 27.18 3.57
N GLY A 151 9.48 27.66 4.79
CA GLY A 151 10.35 28.77 5.16
C GLY A 151 11.73 28.28 5.61
N ASP A 152 12.55 29.19 6.15
CA ASP A 152 13.94 28.89 6.51
C ASP A 152 14.09 27.74 7.52
N ASN A 153 13.28 27.74 8.59
CA ASN A 153 13.35 26.75 9.68
C ASN A 153 11.99 26.10 10.02
N TYR A 154 10.94 26.44 9.31
CA TYR A 154 9.57 26.03 9.61
C TYR A 154 8.81 25.71 8.34
N LEU A 155 7.88 24.78 8.44
CA LEU A 155 6.82 24.59 7.47
C LEU A 155 5.57 25.32 7.95
N SER A 156 4.91 26.00 7.04
CA SER A 156 3.58 26.58 7.21
C SER A 156 2.56 25.66 6.54
N ILE A 157 1.64 25.11 7.31
CA ILE A 157 0.55 24.27 6.83
C ILE A 157 -0.70 25.14 6.80
N TYR A 158 -1.33 25.27 5.64
CA TYR A 158 -2.51 26.08 5.43
C TYR A 158 -3.76 25.22 5.31
N GLU A 159 -4.71 25.39 6.24
CA GLU A 159 -6.05 24.79 6.25
C GLU A 159 -7.07 25.93 5.99
N GLY A 160 -7.24 26.33 4.73
CA GLY A 160 -7.97 27.57 4.39
C GLY A 160 -7.26 28.81 4.96
N GLU A 161 -7.95 29.57 5.82
CA GLU A 161 -7.37 30.75 6.49
C GLU A 161 -6.49 30.41 7.71
N LYS A 162 -6.59 29.18 8.23
CA LYS A 162 -5.81 28.75 9.37
C LYS A 162 -4.40 28.37 8.94
N ARG A 163 -3.39 28.88 9.64
CA ARG A 163 -1.97 28.56 9.44
C ARG A 163 -1.41 27.90 10.69
N THR A 164 -0.77 26.77 10.53
CA THR A 164 -0.04 26.06 11.59
C THR A 164 1.44 25.99 11.22
N LEU A 165 2.33 26.34 12.16
CA LEU A 165 3.78 26.31 11.99
C LEU A 165 4.37 25.05 12.63
N THR A 166 5.25 24.34 11.91
CA THR A 166 5.94 23.18 12.47
C THR A 166 7.39 23.09 12.03
N ARG A 167 8.23 22.55 12.92
CA ARG A 167 9.64 22.24 12.60
C ARG A 167 9.74 20.82 12.06
N MET A 168 9.66 20.70 10.76
CA MET A 168 9.92 19.46 10.01
C MET A 168 10.36 19.82 8.59
N THR A 169 10.94 18.87 7.88
CA THR A 169 11.24 19.03 6.46
C THR A 169 9.99 18.73 5.60
N LEU A 170 9.96 19.28 4.37
CA LEU A 170 8.90 18.96 3.42
C LEU A 170 8.81 17.45 3.12
N SER A 171 9.96 16.77 3.08
CA SER A 171 10.02 15.33 2.81
C SER A 171 9.43 14.50 3.95
N GLU A 172 9.73 14.87 5.21
CA GLU A 172 9.15 14.22 6.39
C GLU A 172 7.64 14.43 6.49
N LEU A 173 7.16 15.62 6.12
CA LEU A 173 5.74 15.91 6.15
C LEU A 173 5.02 15.18 5.00
N LEU A 174 5.59 15.19 3.79
CA LEU A 174 5.03 14.49 2.63
C LEU A 174 4.90 12.98 2.87
N ALA A 175 5.85 12.37 3.57
CA ALA A 175 5.79 10.96 3.94
C ALA A 175 4.64 10.62 4.93
N LYS A 176 4.09 11.63 5.62
CA LYS A 176 2.97 11.49 6.56
C LYS A 176 1.61 11.87 5.95
N LEU A 177 1.61 12.43 4.77
CA LEU A 177 0.41 12.79 4.03
C LEU A 177 -0.03 11.65 3.11
N PRO A 178 -1.32 11.55 2.76
CA PRO A 178 -1.79 10.59 1.77
C PRO A 178 -1.05 10.78 0.43
N PRO A 179 -0.38 9.75 -0.11
CA PRO A 179 0.52 9.89 -1.26
C PRO A 179 -0.17 10.39 -2.53
N ASP A 180 -1.45 10.05 -2.73
CA ASP A 180 -2.22 10.39 -3.92
C ASP A 180 -2.97 11.73 -3.78
N ALA A 181 -2.93 12.38 -2.61
CA ALA A 181 -3.66 13.62 -2.34
C ALA A 181 -2.77 14.87 -2.43
N PHE A 182 -1.45 14.71 -2.40
CA PHE A 182 -0.51 15.83 -2.32
C PHE A 182 0.62 15.69 -3.33
N GLN A 183 0.97 16.80 -3.97
CA GLN A 183 2.05 16.88 -4.95
C GLN A 183 3.07 17.94 -4.55
N LYS A 184 4.35 17.56 -4.52
CA LYS A 184 5.43 18.55 -4.42
C LYS A 184 5.61 19.22 -5.76
N VAL A 185 5.29 20.51 -5.85
CA VAL A 185 5.34 21.31 -7.10
C VAL A 185 6.57 22.22 -7.17
N HIS A 186 7.24 22.46 -6.03
CA HIS A 186 8.44 23.29 -5.96
C HIS A 186 9.34 22.80 -4.82
N LYS A 187 10.60 23.25 -4.77
CA LYS A 187 11.50 22.95 -3.65
C LYS A 187 10.94 23.37 -2.29
N SER A 188 10.05 24.37 -2.27
CA SER A 188 9.44 24.95 -1.07
C SER A 188 7.92 24.76 -0.99
N TYR A 189 7.27 24.08 -1.95
CA TYR A 189 5.80 23.97 -1.94
C TYR A 189 5.30 22.56 -2.20
N ILE A 190 4.30 22.18 -1.41
CA ILE A 190 3.42 21.01 -1.62
C ILE A 190 1.99 21.54 -1.72
N VAL A 191 1.21 21.03 -2.67
CA VAL A 191 -0.19 21.40 -2.88
C VAL A 191 -1.10 20.19 -2.76
N ALA A 192 -2.32 20.39 -2.27
CA ALA A 192 -3.37 19.38 -2.32
C ALA A 192 -3.92 19.31 -3.73
N ILE A 193 -3.92 18.12 -4.33
CA ILE A 193 -4.26 17.92 -5.76
C ILE A 193 -5.73 18.28 -6.02
N ASP A 194 -6.63 17.96 -5.10
CA ASP A 194 -8.07 18.25 -5.18
C ASP A 194 -8.42 19.74 -5.04
N LYS A 195 -7.46 20.60 -4.63
CA LYS A 195 -7.62 22.05 -4.51
C LYS A 195 -7.00 22.82 -5.69
N ILE A 196 -6.47 22.12 -6.68
CA ILE A 196 -5.91 22.77 -7.87
C ILE A 196 -7.07 23.13 -8.81
N GLU A 197 -7.30 24.43 -9.00
CA GLU A 197 -8.34 24.92 -9.92
C GLU A 197 -7.81 25.11 -11.34
N LYS A 198 -6.51 25.48 -11.50
CA LYS A 198 -5.92 25.79 -12.80
C LYS A 198 -4.41 25.58 -12.81
N ILE A 199 -3.89 25.07 -13.92
CA ILE A 199 -2.46 24.99 -14.20
C ILE A 199 -2.19 25.82 -15.45
N GLU A 200 -1.37 26.86 -15.33
CA GLU A 200 -0.92 27.67 -16.47
C GLU A 200 0.51 27.28 -16.83
N ARG A 201 0.79 27.21 -18.13
CA ARG A 201 2.16 27.06 -18.61
C ARG A 201 2.78 28.45 -18.64
N GLY A 202 3.84 28.67 -17.85
CA GLY A 202 4.72 29.81 -17.94
C GLY A 202 5.80 29.60 -18.99
#